data_0dd001a0db2ff790e8600ebb49a2ced1
#
_entry.id   0dd001a0db2ff790e8600ebb49a2ced1
#
_cell.length_a   1.000
_cell.length_b   1.000
_cell.length_c   1.000
_cell.angle_alpha   90.00
_cell.angle_beta   90.00
_cell.angle_gamma   90.00
#
_symmetry.space_group_name_H-M   'P 1'
#
loop_
_entity.id
_entity.type
_entity.pdbx_description
1 polymer ?
#
loop_
_entity_poly.entity_id
_entity_poly.type
_entity_poly.pdbx_seq_one_letter_code
_entity_poly.pdbx_strand_id
1 'polypeptide(L)'
;MIKGVPSVVLTRSAWLIAGIALASVPPLTANADELPTRKPGLWEIRMVDTATKAAGMTMQQCTDAATDKDLTSNLSPMAKQTCSKNEVRKTAAGYMTDAVCTVNGMSMTSHSDVTGDFNSAYTVQVTSKASGTPANVPRETTMTVEAKWLGPCKPDQKPGDIVMPGGFKINITDMQKLKGLLPK
;
A
#
# COMPACT_ATOMS: atom_id res chain seq x y z
N MET A 1 23.27 93.96 24.76
CA MET A 1 22.35 93.07 25.52
C MET A 1 21.72 92.09 24.55
N ILE A 2 22.32 90.93 24.38
CA ILE A 2 21.77 89.90 23.50
C ILE A 2 21.80 88.60 24.30
N LYS A 3 20.61 88.09 24.59
CA LYS A 3 20.38 86.86 25.36
C LYS A 3 20.59 85.66 24.50
N GLY A 4 21.33 84.67 25.02
CA GLY A 4 21.67 83.41 24.39
C GLY A 4 20.47 82.52 24.14
N VAL A 5 20.58 81.77 23.07
CA VAL A 5 19.65 80.70 22.65
C VAL A 5 20.21 79.35 23.12
N PRO A 6 19.46 78.52 23.81
CA PRO A 6 19.94 77.23 24.21
C PRO A 6 19.86 76.22 23.03
N SER A 7 20.94 75.46 22.83
CA SER A 7 21.05 74.38 21.89
C SER A 7 20.20 73.20 22.35
N VAL A 8 19.28 72.78 21.47
CA VAL A 8 18.51 71.56 21.64
C VAL A 8 19.34 70.36 21.14
N VAL A 9 19.70 69.48 22.07
CA VAL A 9 20.35 68.17 21.75
C VAL A 9 19.30 67.20 21.30
N LEU A 10 19.30 66.84 20.00
CA LEU A 10 18.49 65.78 19.48
C LEU A 10 19.12 64.40 19.84
N THR A 11 18.55 63.71 20.78
CA THR A 11 18.88 62.34 21.08
C THR A 11 18.25 61.42 19.97
N ARG A 12 19.09 60.83 19.16
CA ARG A 12 18.68 59.80 18.20
C ARG A 12 18.36 58.52 18.95
N SER A 13 17.08 58.23 19.12
CA SER A 13 16.60 56.90 19.57
C SER A 13 16.75 55.88 18.45
N ALA A 14 17.73 54.98 18.57
CA ALA A 14 17.89 53.83 17.68
C ALA A 14 16.81 52.79 17.99
N TRP A 15 15.86 52.63 17.11
CA TRP A 15 14.88 51.53 17.15
C TRP A 15 15.55 50.27 16.63
N LEU A 16 15.84 49.32 17.51
CA LEU A 16 16.24 47.97 17.18
C LEU A 16 15.00 47.22 16.71
N ILE A 17 14.87 47.04 15.38
CA ILE A 17 13.88 46.14 14.79
C ILE A 17 14.41 44.73 14.96
N ALA A 18 13.91 44.02 15.97
CA ALA A 18 14.16 42.60 16.13
C ALA A 18 13.41 41.85 15.00
N GLY A 19 14.15 41.44 13.95
CA GLY A 19 13.63 40.61 12.88
C GLY A 19 13.34 39.22 13.41
N ILE A 20 12.06 38.86 13.50
CA ILE A 20 11.62 37.49 13.78
C ILE A 20 11.85 36.68 12.47
N ALA A 21 12.92 35.89 12.42
CA ALA A 21 13.14 34.91 11.36
C ALA A 21 12.10 33.81 11.52
N LEU A 22 11.06 33.80 10.66
CA LEU A 22 10.18 32.66 10.53
C LEU A 22 11.01 31.51 9.90
N ALA A 23 11.44 30.59 10.74
CA ALA A 23 12.00 29.32 10.28
C ALA A 23 10.90 28.53 9.56
N SER A 24 10.93 28.50 8.22
CA SER A 24 10.09 27.63 7.41
C SER A 24 10.51 26.19 7.64
N VAL A 25 9.73 25.46 8.46
CA VAL A 25 9.88 24.02 8.61
C VAL A 25 9.45 23.39 7.29
N PRO A 26 10.33 22.67 6.55
CA PRO A 26 9.92 21.98 5.34
C PRO A 26 8.87 20.91 5.71
N PRO A 27 7.82 20.70 4.88
CA PRO A 27 6.89 19.63 5.10
C PRO A 27 7.65 18.28 5.05
N LEU A 28 7.53 17.47 6.09
CA LEU A 28 7.98 16.09 6.10
C LEU A 28 7.11 15.35 5.07
N THR A 29 7.66 15.11 3.89
CA THR A 29 7.06 14.19 2.92
C THR A 29 7.19 12.79 3.51
N ALA A 30 6.10 12.26 4.08
CA ALA A 30 6.01 10.87 4.45
C ALA A 30 6.08 10.06 3.13
N ASN A 31 7.24 9.46 2.86
CA ASN A 31 7.33 8.46 1.82
C ASN A 31 6.49 7.26 2.28
N ALA A 32 5.53 6.83 1.47
CA ALA A 32 4.85 5.57 1.69
C ALA A 32 5.89 4.44 1.60
N ASP A 33 5.93 3.57 2.60
CA ASP A 33 6.77 2.39 2.55
C ASP A 33 6.25 1.45 1.45
N GLU A 34 7.12 0.62 0.89
CA GLU A 34 6.71 -0.47 -0.01
C GLU A 34 6.80 -1.80 0.75
N LEU A 35 5.92 -2.74 0.40
CA LEU A 35 6.05 -4.10 0.90
C LEU A 35 7.33 -4.74 0.35
N PRO A 36 8.08 -5.52 1.15
CA PRO A 36 9.24 -6.24 0.67
C PRO A 36 8.90 -7.21 -0.45
N THR A 37 9.81 -7.37 -1.39
CA THR A 37 9.73 -8.42 -2.41
C THR A 37 9.90 -9.78 -1.76
N ARG A 38 9.04 -10.73 -2.11
CA ARG A 38 9.12 -12.10 -1.64
C ARG A 38 10.34 -12.82 -2.21
N LYS A 39 10.86 -13.81 -1.47
CA LYS A 39 11.91 -14.71 -1.96
C LYS A 39 11.45 -15.40 -3.25
N PRO A 40 12.27 -15.41 -4.32
CA PRO A 40 11.94 -16.12 -5.55
C PRO A 40 11.66 -17.61 -5.32
N GLY A 41 10.71 -18.17 -6.06
CA GLY A 41 10.33 -19.58 -5.99
C GLY A 41 8.83 -19.81 -5.92
N LEU A 42 8.49 -20.99 -5.45
CA LEU A 42 7.12 -21.45 -5.29
C LEU A 42 6.56 -21.07 -3.94
N TRP A 43 5.44 -20.37 -3.94
CA TRP A 43 4.67 -20.00 -2.77
C TRP A 43 3.32 -20.69 -2.76
N GLU A 44 2.92 -21.17 -1.60
CA GLU A 44 1.54 -21.56 -1.32
C GLU A 44 0.83 -20.38 -0.67
N ILE A 45 -0.32 -20.03 -1.20
CA ILE A 45 -1.16 -18.95 -0.70
C ILE A 45 -2.51 -19.55 -0.31
N ARG A 46 -2.85 -19.45 0.96
CA ARG A 46 -4.12 -19.90 1.51
C ARG A 46 -4.94 -18.71 1.98
N MET A 47 -6.16 -18.59 1.48
CA MET A 47 -7.10 -17.55 1.88
C MET A 47 -8.21 -18.18 2.71
N VAL A 48 -8.44 -17.66 3.91
CA VAL A 48 -9.46 -18.14 4.85
C VAL A 48 -10.36 -16.97 5.22
N ASP A 49 -11.66 -17.15 5.03
CA ASP A 49 -12.66 -16.25 5.60
C ASP A 49 -12.75 -16.53 7.10
N THR A 50 -12.38 -15.54 7.91
CA THR A 50 -12.34 -15.69 9.37
C THR A 50 -13.72 -15.71 10.01
N ALA A 51 -14.72 -15.11 9.37
CA ALA A 51 -16.09 -15.04 9.89
C ALA A 51 -16.82 -16.38 9.73
N THR A 52 -16.68 -17.03 8.58
CA THR A 52 -17.38 -18.27 8.25
C THR A 52 -16.58 -19.52 8.57
N LYS A 53 -15.24 -19.39 8.78
CA LYS A 53 -14.28 -20.50 8.89
C LYS A 53 -14.42 -21.51 7.72
N ALA A 54 -14.98 -21.07 6.62
CA ALA A 54 -15.10 -21.88 5.41
C ALA A 54 -13.71 -22.34 4.94
N ALA A 55 -13.62 -23.54 4.40
CA ALA A 55 -12.39 -24.06 3.82
C ALA A 55 -11.88 -23.05 2.78
N GLY A 56 -10.74 -22.44 3.08
CA GLY A 56 -10.18 -21.39 2.26
C GLY A 56 -9.68 -21.90 0.92
N MET A 57 -9.61 -21.01 -0.03
CA MET A 57 -8.98 -21.31 -1.32
C MET A 57 -7.45 -21.36 -1.13
N THR A 58 -6.83 -22.44 -1.62
CA THR A 58 -5.38 -22.58 -1.65
C THR A 58 -4.91 -22.56 -3.09
N MET A 59 -3.94 -21.68 -3.40
CA MET A 59 -3.31 -21.60 -4.71
C MET A 59 -1.79 -21.67 -4.58
N GLN A 60 -1.10 -21.98 -5.66
CA GLN A 60 0.35 -21.93 -5.72
C GLN A 60 0.80 -20.85 -6.70
N GLN A 61 1.82 -20.10 -6.37
CA GLN A 61 2.40 -19.04 -7.19
C GLN A 61 3.89 -19.30 -7.38
N CYS A 62 4.32 -19.38 -8.64
CA CYS A 62 5.74 -19.34 -8.98
C CYS A 62 6.11 -17.87 -9.23
N THR A 63 7.07 -17.34 -8.48
CA THR A 63 7.47 -15.93 -8.60
C THR A 63 8.99 -15.76 -8.63
N ASP A 64 9.42 -14.69 -9.29
CA ASP A 64 10.74 -14.08 -9.18
C ASP A 64 10.60 -12.61 -8.76
N ALA A 65 11.70 -11.91 -8.62
CA ALA A 65 11.68 -10.51 -8.19
C ALA A 65 10.88 -9.59 -9.14
N ALA A 66 10.90 -9.87 -10.45
CA ALA A 66 10.18 -9.07 -11.44
C ALA A 66 8.68 -9.32 -11.38
N THR A 67 8.26 -10.59 -11.40
CA THR A 67 6.84 -10.97 -11.34
C THR A 67 6.23 -10.68 -9.98
N ASP A 68 7.01 -10.72 -8.90
CA ASP A 68 6.53 -10.32 -7.58
C ASP A 68 6.25 -8.82 -7.50
N LYS A 69 7.17 -8.02 -8.02
CA LYS A 69 6.98 -6.58 -8.15
C LYS A 69 5.78 -6.25 -9.06
N ASP A 70 5.60 -6.98 -10.14
CA ASP A 70 4.46 -6.81 -11.03
C ASP A 70 3.13 -7.18 -10.36
N LEU A 71 3.09 -8.21 -9.53
CA LEU A 71 1.90 -8.55 -8.75
C LEU A 71 1.52 -7.43 -7.79
N THR A 72 2.50 -6.87 -7.09
CA THR A 72 2.28 -5.75 -6.17
C THR A 72 2.00 -4.44 -6.89
N SER A 73 2.69 -4.16 -8.02
CA SER A 73 2.53 -2.93 -8.80
C SER A 73 1.32 -2.93 -9.73
N ASN A 74 0.85 -4.11 -10.21
CA ASN A 74 -0.34 -4.18 -11.06
C ASN A 74 -1.65 -3.96 -10.31
N LEU A 75 -1.67 -4.17 -9.01
CA LEU A 75 -2.70 -3.61 -8.17
C LEU A 75 -2.57 -2.06 -8.09
N SER A 76 -1.36 -1.52 -8.27
CA SER A 76 -1.07 -0.10 -8.14
C SER A 76 -1.67 0.79 -9.24
N PRO A 77 -1.63 0.47 -10.56
CA PRO A 77 -2.27 1.31 -11.58
C PRO A 77 -3.79 1.34 -11.44
N MET A 78 -4.43 0.21 -11.13
CA MET A 78 -5.86 0.15 -10.86
C MET A 78 -6.18 0.87 -9.55
N ALA A 79 -5.37 0.68 -8.52
CA ALA A 79 -5.50 1.38 -7.25
C ALA A 79 -5.35 2.89 -7.43
N LYS A 80 -4.42 3.37 -8.24
CA LYS A 80 -4.26 4.81 -8.54
C LYS A 80 -5.48 5.43 -9.22
N GLN A 81 -6.23 4.65 -10.01
CA GLN A 81 -7.42 5.12 -10.72
C GLN A 81 -8.70 5.06 -9.85
N THR A 82 -8.76 4.10 -8.94
CA THR A 82 -9.99 3.80 -8.18
C THR A 82 -9.87 4.13 -6.70
N CYS A 83 -8.66 4.27 -6.17
CA CYS A 83 -8.44 4.49 -4.75
C CYS A 83 -7.98 5.93 -4.47
N SER A 84 -8.71 6.60 -3.58
CA SER A 84 -8.33 7.92 -3.04
C SER A 84 -7.26 7.82 -1.96
N LYS A 85 -7.10 6.63 -1.36
CA LYS A 85 -6.07 6.31 -0.38
C LYS A 85 -5.50 4.92 -0.69
N ASN A 86 -4.18 4.79 -0.65
CA ASN A 86 -3.46 3.52 -0.70
C ASN A 86 -2.08 3.73 -0.05
N GLU A 87 -1.99 3.40 1.20
CA GLU A 87 -0.80 3.65 2.02
C GLU A 87 -0.24 2.35 2.57
N VAL A 88 1.08 2.22 2.54
CA VAL A 88 1.82 1.17 3.22
C VAL A 88 2.68 1.82 4.30
N ARG A 89 2.70 1.27 5.49
CA ARG A 89 3.50 1.74 6.61
C ARG A 89 4.20 0.57 7.30
N LYS A 90 5.48 0.73 7.59
CA LYS A 90 6.24 -0.21 8.41
C LYS A 90 5.81 -0.07 9.88
N THR A 91 5.67 -1.19 10.57
CA THR A 91 5.34 -1.27 12.01
C THR A 91 6.41 -2.09 12.74
N ALA A 92 6.33 -2.15 14.06
CA ALA A 92 7.22 -3.00 14.85
C ALA A 92 7.00 -4.50 14.57
N ALA A 93 5.78 -4.90 14.17
CA ALA A 93 5.40 -6.29 13.92
C ALA A 93 5.52 -6.69 12.44
N GLY A 94 5.74 -5.73 11.51
CA GLY A 94 5.78 -5.97 10.09
C GLY A 94 5.33 -4.76 9.29
N TYR A 95 4.19 -4.86 8.59
CA TYR A 95 3.64 -3.79 7.77
C TYR A 95 2.13 -3.66 8.00
N MET A 96 1.63 -2.47 7.76
CA MET A 96 0.21 -2.15 7.77
C MET A 96 -0.14 -1.48 6.44
N THR A 97 -1.30 -1.80 5.87
CA THR A 97 -1.78 -1.14 4.66
C THR A 97 -3.19 -0.62 4.87
N ASP A 98 -3.44 0.59 4.39
CA ASP A 98 -4.77 1.21 4.38
C ASP A 98 -5.14 1.61 2.96
N ALA A 99 -6.33 1.23 2.50
CA ALA A 99 -6.84 1.65 1.20
C ALA A 99 -8.31 2.10 1.27
N VAL A 100 -8.63 3.10 0.47
CA VAL A 100 -10.02 3.54 0.24
C VAL A 100 -10.23 3.62 -1.26
N CYS A 101 -11.07 2.73 -1.79
CA CYS A 101 -11.27 2.59 -3.23
C CYS A 101 -12.75 2.70 -3.59
N THR A 102 -13.05 3.27 -4.75
CA THR A 102 -14.42 3.37 -5.28
C THR A 102 -14.48 2.71 -6.65
N VAL A 103 -15.35 1.73 -6.80
CA VAL A 103 -15.59 1.01 -8.06
C VAL A 103 -17.09 0.94 -8.32
N ASN A 104 -17.54 1.43 -9.46
CA ASN A 104 -18.96 1.43 -9.86
C ASN A 104 -19.90 2.00 -8.79
N GLY A 105 -19.49 3.07 -8.11
CA GLY A 105 -20.29 3.72 -7.06
C GLY A 105 -20.27 3.02 -5.69
N MET A 106 -19.62 1.87 -5.59
CA MET A 106 -19.36 1.19 -4.31
C MET A 106 -18.05 1.67 -3.73
N SER A 107 -18.05 2.11 -2.48
CA SER A 107 -16.83 2.47 -1.75
C SER A 107 -16.40 1.34 -0.82
N MET A 108 -15.11 0.99 -0.87
CA MET A 108 -14.50 -0.02 -0.04
C MET A 108 -13.33 0.58 0.74
N THR A 109 -13.36 0.44 2.05
CA THR A 109 -12.23 0.75 2.92
C THR A 109 -11.64 -0.56 3.39
N SER A 110 -10.33 -0.75 3.22
CA SER A 110 -9.62 -1.93 3.71
C SER A 110 -8.45 -1.54 4.59
N HIS A 111 -8.26 -2.33 5.62
CA HIS A 111 -7.12 -2.30 6.52
C HIS A 111 -6.48 -3.68 6.54
N SER A 112 -5.15 -3.75 6.45
CA SER A 112 -4.44 -5.02 6.50
C SER A 112 -3.22 -4.93 7.40
N ASP A 113 -3.05 -5.96 8.24
CA ASP A 113 -1.84 -6.18 9.03
C ASP A 113 -1.05 -7.32 8.41
N VAL A 114 0.21 -7.06 8.11
CA VAL A 114 1.13 -8.01 7.49
C VAL A 114 2.23 -8.35 8.49
N THR A 115 2.35 -9.62 8.85
CA THR A 115 3.34 -10.11 9.82
C THR A 115 4.08 -11.32 9.28
N GLY A 116 5.32 -11.52 9.73
CA GLY A 116 6.14 -12.66 9.31
C GLY A 116 7.32 -12.27 8.44
N ASP A 117 7.84 -13.23 7.69
CA ASP A 117 9.06 -13.11 6.89
C ASP A 117 8.79 -13.42 5.40
N PHE A 118 9.02 -12.45 4.54
CA PHE A 118 8.87 -12.55 3.09
C PHE A 118 9.88 -13.52 2.42
N ASN A 119 10.79 -14.10 3.19
CA ASN A 119 11.71 -15.15 2.73
C ASN A 119 11.23 -16.57 3.06
N SER A 120 10.24 -16.72 3.94
CA SER A 120 9.80 -18.04 4.42
C SER A 120 8.29 -18.17 4.55
N ALA A 121 7.66 -17.37 5.42
CA ALA A 121 6.21 -17.37 5.62
C ALA A 121 5.76 -16.04 6.20
N TYR A 122 4.62 -15.56 5.73
CA TYR A 122 3.97 -14.37 6.26
C TYR A 122 2.45 -14.53 6.26
N THR A 123 1.79 -13.73 7.08
CA THR A 123 0.33 -13.70 7.20
C THR A 123 -0.15 -12.27 6.96
N VAL A 124 -1.27 -12.15 6.25
CA VAL A 124 -1.98 -10.88 6.06
C VAL A 124 -3.38 -11.04 6.63
N GLN A 125 -3.72 -10.24 7.62
CA GLN A 125 -5.10 -10.11 8.10
C GLN A 125 -5.74 -8.89 7.42
N VAL A 126 -6.83 -9.10 6.70
CA VAL A 126 -7.51 -8.05 5.94
C VAL A 126 -8.90 -7.86 6.53
N THR A 127 -9.23 -6.63 6.92
CA THR A 127 -10.59 -6.21 7.25
C THR A 127 -11.06 -5.20 6.19
N SER A 128 -12.18 -5.50 5.55
CA SER A 128 -12.75 -4.64 4.51
C SER A 128 -14.17 -4.24 4.88
N LYS A 129 -14.49 -2.95 4.69
CA LYS A 129 -15.84 -2.40 4.86
C LYS A 129 -16.31 -1.82 3.54
N ALA A 130 -17.49 -2.25 3.10
CA ALA A 130 -18.10 -1.79 1.86
C ALA A 130 -19.36 -0.94 2.13
N SER A 131 -19.52 0.13 1.36
CA SER A 131 -20.72 0.97 1.33
C SER A 131 -21.25 1.12 -0.10
N GLY A 132 -22.54 1.36 -0.22
CA GLY A 132 -23.21 1.37 -1.55
C GLY A 132 -23.47 -0.03 -2.11
N THR A 133 -23.29 -1.08 -1.29
CA THR A 133 -23.55 -2.47 -1.68
C THR A 133 -25.05 -2.83 -1.54
N PRO A 134 -25.56 -3.78 -2.36
CA PRO A 134 -26.88 -4.37 -2.16
C PRO A 134 -27.05 -4.97 -0.76
N ALA A 135 -28.28 -5.07 -0.27
CA ALA A 135 -28.57 -5.52 1.10
C ALA A 135 -28.13 -6.97 1.40
N ASN A 136 -27.99 -7.80 0.40
CA ASN A 136 -27.56 -9.19 0.49
C ASN A 136 -26.03 -9.37 0.45
N VAL A 137 -25.25 -8.28 0.31
CA VAL A 137 -23.78 -8.33 0.32
C VAL A 137 -23.29 -7.92 1.70
N PRO A 138 -22.41 -8.72 2.36
CA PRO A 138 -21.83 -8.35 3.64
C PRO A 138 -21.13 -6.97 3.55
N ARG A 139 -21.42 -6.10 4.51
CA ARG A 139 -20.82 -4.78 4.58
C ARG A 139 -19.42 -4.77 5.21
N GLU A 140 -19.12 -5.82 5.94
CA GLU A 140 -17.81 -6.03 6.55
C GLU A 140 -17.39 -7.47 6.33
N THR A 141 -16.13 -7.66 5.92
CA THR A 141 -15.52 -8.98 5.72
C THR A 141 -14.13 -8.98 6.34
N THR A 142 -13.76 -10.09 6.96
CA THR A 142 -12.42 -10.31 7.48
C THR A 142 -11.85 -11.58 6.89
N MET A 143 -10.66 -11.47 6.31
CA MET A 143 -9.97 -12.55 5.62
C MET A 143 -8.54 -12.65 6.13
N THR A 144 -8.06 -13.88 6.30
CA THR A 144 -6.64 -14.17 6.56
C THR A 144 -6.02 -14.78 5.30
N VAL A 145 -4.90 -14.22 4.86
CA VAL A 145 -4.07 -14.77 3.79
C VAL A 145 -2.79 -15.29 4.44
N GLU A 146 -2.55 -16.59 4.33
CA GLU A 146 -1.34 -17.26 4.78
C GLU A 146 -0.48 -17.57 3.56
N ALA A 147 0.76 -17.10 3.56
CA ALA A 147 1.71 -17.33 2.50
C ALA A 147 2.90 -18.14 3.02
N LYS A 148 3.28 -19.21 2.34
CA LYS A 148 4.41 -20.08 2.71
C LYS A 148 5.27 -20.39 1.50
N TRP A 149 6.58 -20.17 1.61
CA TRP A 149 7.54 -20.57 0.60
C TRP A 149 7.75 -22.08 0.63
N LEU A 150 7.64 -22.73 -0.51
CA LEU A 150 7.74 -24.20 -0.64
C LEU A 150 9.08 -24.65 -1.24
N GLY A 151 9.85 -23.73 -1.84
CA GLY A 151 11.08 -24.09 -2.54
C GLY A 151 11.17 -23.44 -3.91
N PRO A 152 12.06 -23.92 -4.80
CA PRO A 152 12.09 -23.50 -6.20
C PRO A 152 10.77 -23.81 -6.92
N CYS A 153 10.46 -23.04 -7.98
CA CYS A 153 9.34 -23.38 -8.86
C CYS A 153 9.50 -24.78 -9.44
N LYS A 154 8.37 -25.46 -9.72
CA LYS A 154 8.38 -26.77 -10.36
C LYS A 154 8.86 -26.66 -11.81
N PRO A 155 9.41 -27.74 -12.42
CA PRO A 155 9.93 -27.71 -13.79
C PRO A 155 8.91 -27.28 -14.86
N ASP A 156 7.61 -27.53 -14.61
CA ASP A 156 6.49 -27.15 -15.49
C ASP A 156 5.93 -25.75 -15.19
N GLN A 157 6.55 -25.00 -14.27
CA GLN A 157 6.14 -23.67 -13.86
C GLN A 157 7.20 -22.63 -14.24
N LYS A 158 6.73 -21.47 -14.68
CA LYS A 158 7.56 -20.28 -14.93
C LYS A 158 7.14 -19.12 -14.03
N PRO A 159 8.01 -18.15 -13.78
CA PRO A 159 7.65 -16.96 -13.01
C PRO A 159 6.37 -16.30 -13.55
N GLY A 160 5.48 -15.93 -12.62
CA GLY A 160 4.14 -15.41 -12.92
C GLY A 160 3.04 -16.45 -13.00
N ASP A 161 3.36 -17.75 -12.97
CA ASP A 161 2.34 -18.81 -12.95
C ASP A 161 1.61 -18.86 -11.62
N ILE A 162 0.29 -18.90 -11.69
CA ILE A 162 -0.63 -19.13 -10.57
C ILE A 162 -1.41 -20.41 -10.88
N VAL A 163 -1.30 -21.39 -9.98
CA VAL A 163 -2.03 -22.66 -10.06
C VAL A 163 -3.17 -22.61 -9.06
N MET A 164 -4.38 -22.62 -9.57
CA MET A 164 -5.62 -22.61 -8.79
C MET A 164 -5.99 -24.01 -8.30
N PRO A 165 -6.90 -24.15 -7.33
CA PRO A 165 -7.50 -25.43 -6.97
C PRO A 165 -8.03 -26.16 -8.21
N GLY A 166 -7.75 -27.47 -8.31
CA GLY A 166 -8.11 -28.26 -9.51
C GLY A 166 -7.07 -28.21 -10.62
N GLY A 167 -5.92 -27.53 -10.43
CA GLY A 167 -4.79 -27.55 -11.36
C GLY A 167 -4.90 -26.53 -12.51
N PHE A 168 -5.92 -25.70 -12.55
CA PHE A 168 -6.03 -24.64 -13.55
C PHE A 168 -4.90 -23.61 -13.37
N LYS A 169 -4.14 -23.40 -14.44
CA LYS A 169 -2.95 -22.52 -14.43
C LYS A 169 -3.20 -21.28 -15.28
N ILE A 170 -2.88 -20.12 -14.70
CA ILE A 170 -2.85 -18.82 -15.38
C ILE A 170 -1.46 -18.20 -15.20
N ASN A 171 -1.06 -17.34 -16.14
CA ASN A 171 0.18 -16.59 -16.01
C ASN A 171 -0.11 -15.07 -16.05
N ILE A 172 0.37 -14.35 -15.05
CA ILE A 172 0.11 -12.90 -14.92
C ILE A 172 0.69 -12.08 -16.05
N THR A 173 1.85 -12.48 -16.58
CA THR A 173 2.51 -11.78 -17.69
C THR A 173 1.70 -11.93 -18.98
N ASP A 174 1.10 -13.11 -19.21
CA ASP A 174 0.26 -13.34 -20.38
C ASP A 174 -1.06 -12.58 -20.27
N MET A 175 -1.63 -12.48 -19.08
CA MET A 175 -2.81 -11.64 -18.83
C MET A 175 -2.56 -10.15 -19.09
N GLN A 176 -1.37 -9.64 -18.78
CA GLN A 176 -0.99 -8.26 -19.06
C GLN A 176 -0.89 -7.97 -20.55
N LYS A 177 -0.32 -8.91 -21.30
CA LYS A 177 -0.25 -8.82 -22.78
C LYS A 177 -1.65 -8.75 -23.38
N LEU A 178 -2.59 -9.57 -22.90
CA LEU A 178 -3.98 -9.55 -23.36
C LEU A 178 -4.68 -8.21 -23.08
N LYS A 179 -4.44 -7.59 -21.91
CA LYS A 179 -4.98 -6.25 -21.61
C LYS A 179 -4.47 -5.18 -22.57
N GLY A 180 -3.23 -5.29 -23.03
CA GLY A 180 -2.65 -4.37 -24.01
C GLY A 180 -3.24 -4.49 -25.42
N LEU A 181 -3.93 -5.58 -25.73
CA LEU A 181 -4.57 -5.85 -27.02
C LEU A 181 -6.07 -5.47 -27.06
N LEU A 182 -6.67 -5.15 -25.89
CA LEU A 182 -8.06 -4.72 -25.84
C LEU A 182 -8.17 -3.25 -26.29
N PRO A 183 -9.12 -2.92 -27.18
CA PRO A 183 -9.35 -1.53 -27.58
C PRO A 183 -9.75 -0.70 -26.34
N LYS A 184 -9.19 0.52 -26.31
CA LYS A 184 -9.47 1.53 -25.26
C LYS A 184 -10.82 2.20 -25.51
#